data_a2989b90eb79fe18c49dfa1cd759f7f3
#
_entry.id   a2989b90eb79fe18c49dfa1cd759f7f3
#
_cell.length_a   1.000
_cell.length_b   1.000
_cell.length_c   1.000
_cell.angle_alpha   90.00
_cell.angle_beta   90.00
_cell.angle_gamma   90.00
#
_symmetry.space_group_name_H-M   'P 1'
#
loop_
_entity.id
_entity.type
_entity.pdbx_description
1 polymer ?
#
loop_
_entity_poly.entity_id
_entity_poly.type
_entity_poly.pdbx_seq_one_letter_code
_entity_poly.pdbx_strand_id
1 'polypeptide(L)'
;MESKQKTLYMSRQLIEFNHIYKEFNDVYREAATKVGLSLSGFDILYAICERGDGCLQRYISQMCCIPKQTVNSSIRKLEQDRYLILEKGKGRDMHIHLTEKGQKLMEEKIYPVIEAENQAFSGMSKEECK
;
A
#
# COMPACT_ATOMS: atom_id res chain seq x y z
N MET A 1 19.31 39.01 -22.44
CA MET A 1 17.87 38.90 -22.16
C MET A 1 17.65 38.04 -20.94
N GLU A 2 17.23 38.65 -19.88
CA GLU A 2 17.03 37.91 -18.61
C GLU A 2 15.79 37.04 -18.69
N SER A 3 15.96 35.73 -18.50
CA SER A 3 14.83 34.85 -18.36
C SER A 3 14.22 35.10 -17.00
N LYS A 4 13.03 35.66 -16.97
CA LYS A 4 12.26 35.78 -15.73
C LYS A 4 11.79 34.39 -15.34
N GLN A 5 12.40 33.82 -14.30
CA GLN A 5 11.88 32.63 -13.69
C GLN A 5 10.52 32.96 -13.08
N LYS A 6 9.49 32.29 -13.58
CA LYS A 6 8.17 32.38 -12.95
C LYS A 6 8.25 31.64 -11.60
N THR A 7 8.12 32.38 -10.51
CA THR A 7 7.95 31.78 -9.20
C THR A 7 6.54 31.20 -9.14
N LEU A 8 6.45 29.89 -9.02
CA LEU A 8 5.17 29.22 -8.86
C LEU A 8 4.62 29.52 -7.47
N TYR A 9 3.36 29.94 -7.43
CA TYR A 9 2.67 30.16 -6.17
C TYR A 9 2.24 28.81 -5.59
N MET A 10 2.65 28.56 -4.35
CA MET A 10 2.19 27.41 -3.58
C MET A 10 1.28 27.91 -2.45
N SER A 11 0.02 27.54 -2.52
CA SER A 11 -0.92 27.93 -1.47
C SER A 11 -0.53 27.32 -0.12
N ARG A 12 -0.95 27.97 0.95
CA ARG A 12 -0.74 27.46 2.30
C ARG A 12 -1.36 26.08 2.48
N GLN A 13 -2.53 25.86 1.91
CA GLN A 13 -3.24 24.59 1.97
C GLN A 13 -2.42 23.48 1.26
N LEU A 14 -1.82 23.80 0.12
CA LEU A 14 -0.98 22.84 -0.61
C LEU A 14 0.24 22.46 0.21
N ILE A 15 0.91 23.45 0.82
CA ILE A 15 2.10 23.20 1.66
C ILE A 15 1.73 22.33 2.86
N GLU A 16 0.63 22.65 3.53
CA GLU A 16 0.14 21.84 4.66
C GLU A 16 -0.19 20.41 4.23
N PHE A 17 -0.86 20.25 3.09
CA PHE A 17 -1.18 18.93 2.54
C PHE A 17 0.09 18.13 2.29
N ASN A 18 1.10 18.74 1.70
CA ASN A 18 2.36 18.06 1.40
C ASN A 18 3.05 17.58 2.69
N HIS A 19 3.02 18.39 3.74
CA HIS A 19 3.61 18.03 5.04
C HIS A 19 2.86 16.86 5.69
N ILE A 20 1.53 16.91 5.68
CA ILE A 20 0.68 15.85 6.21
C ILE A 20 0.86 14.56 5.42
N TYR A 21 0.93 14.66 4.11
CA TYR A 21 1.15 13.52 3.22
C TYR A 21 2.48 12.84 3.52
N LYS A 22 3.54 13.64 3.75
CA LYS A 22 4.85 13.11 4.12
C LYS A 22 4.80 12.39 5.46
N GLU A 23 4.20 13.01 6.47
CA GLU A 23 4.06 12.39 7.80
C GLU A 23 3.28 11.08 7.73
N PHE A 24 2.21 11.07 6.93
CA PHE A 24 1.39 9.89 6.69
C PHE A 24 2.22 8.74 6.10
N ASN A 25 3.00 9.04 5.07
CA ASN A 25 3.88 8.04 4.44
C ASN A 25 4.96 7.55 5.40
N ASP A 26 5.50 8.42 6.22
CA ASP A 26 6.53 8.06 7.21
C ASP A 26 5.97 7.06 8.24
N VAL A 27 4.72 7.24 8.65
CA VAL A 27 4.04 6.30 9.57
C VAL A 27 3.93 4.91 8.94
N TYR A 28 3.50 4.83 7.69
CA TYR A 28 3.37 3.54 6.98
C TYR A 28 4.71 2.88 6.75
N ARG A 29 5.73 3.67 6.42
CA ARG A 29 7.09 3.16 6.24
C ARG A 29 7.64 2.58 7.54
N GLU A 30 7.40 3.26 8.65
CA GLU A 30 7.81 2.78 9.97
C GLU A 30 7.08 1.50 10.34
N ALA A 31 5.78 1.43 10.07
CA ALA A 31 4.97 0.23 10.31
C ALA A 31 5.52 -0.96 9.51
N ALA A 32 5.84 -0.75 8.23
CA ALA A 32 6.42 -1.79 7.39
C ALA A 32 7.77 -2.27 7.94
N THR A 33 8.63 -1.33 8.35
CA THR A 33 9.93 -1.65 8.92
C THR A 33 9.81 -2.51 10.19
N LYS A 34 8.88 -2.18 11.05
CA LYS A 34 8.65 -2.93 12.31
C LYS A 34 8.26 -4.38 12.07
N VAL A 35 7.58 -4.67 10.97
CA VAL A 35 7.17 -6.03 10.65
C VAL A 35 8.17 -6.74 9.74
N GLY A 36 9.29 -6.10 9.41
CA GLY A 36 10.33 -6.69 8.58
C GLY A 36 10.00 -6.73 7.10
N LEU A 37 9.09 -5.88 6.65
CA LEU A 37 8.66 -5.80 5.26
C LEU A 37 9.18 -4.51 4.63
N SER A 38 9.40 -4.54 3.31
CA SER A 38 9.56 -3.33 2.54
C SER A 38 8.23 -2.59 2.48
N LEU A 39 8.26 -1.28 2.21
CA LEU A 39 7.02 -0.52 2.05
C LEU A 39 6.17 -1.09 0.92
N SER A 40 6.79 -1.48 -0.21
CA SER A 40 6.06 -2.09 -1.31
C SER A 40 5.45 -3.44 -0.93
N GLY A 41 6.16 -4.27 -0.15
CA GLY A 41 5.61 -5.53 0.35
C GLY A 41 4.41 -5.31 1.26
N PHE A 42 4.50 -4.33 2.14
CA PHE A 42 3.40 -3.92 3.01
C PHE A 42 2.19 -3.45 2.21
N ASP A 43 2.41 -2.57 1.22
CA ASP A 43 1.35 -2.05 0.36
C ASP A 43 0.64 -3.15 -0.42
N ILE A 44 1.39 -4.14 -0.90
CA ILE A 44 0.83 -5.28 -1.62
C ILE A 44 -0.07 -6.13 -0.71
N LEU A 45 0.38 -6.44 0.50
CA LEU A 45 -0.43 -7.19 1.46
C LEU A 45 -1.69 -6.41 1.85
N TYR A 46 -1.57 -5.11 2.03
CA TYR A 46 -2.70 -4.23 2.30
C TYR A 46 -3.71 -4.27 1.14
N ALA A 47 -3.23 -4.19 -0.10
CA ALA A 47 -4.09 -4.26 -1.28
C ALA A 47 -4.77 -5.63 -1.42
N ILE A 48 -4.07 -6.72 -1.08
CA ILE A 48 -4.67 -8.06 -1.05
C ILE A 48 -5.80 -8.12 -0.02
N CYS A 49 -5.62 -7.49 1.12
CA CYS A 49 -6.67 -7.43 2.14
C CYS A 49 -7.91 -6.71 1.61
N GLU A 50 -7.71 -5.61 0.88
CA GLU A 50 -8.80 -4.83 0.30
C GLU A 50 -9.55 -5.61 -0.79
N ARG A 51 -8.82 -6.29 -1.67
CA ARG A 51 -9.41 -7.03 -2.80
C ARG A 51 -9.89 -8.42 -2.42
N GLY A 52 -9.27 -9.04 -1.45
CA GLY A 52 -9.55 -10.41 -1.03
C GLY A 52 -8.54 -11.41 -1.55
N ASP A 53 -8.43 -12.53 -0.84
CA ASP A 53 -7.55 -13.64 -1.22
C ASP A 53 -7.99 -14.24 -2.56
N GLY A 54 -7.02 -14.61 -3.39
CA GLY A 54 -7.29 -15.12 -4.73
C GLY A 54 -7.42 -14.04 -5.80
N CYS A 55 -7.19 -12.77 -5.47
CA CYS A 55 -7.29 -11.67 -6.42
C CYS A 55 -6.22 -11.77 -7.52
N LEU A 56 -6.47 -11.10 -8.63
CA LEU A 56 -5.54 -11.08 -9.76
C LEU A 56 -4.38 -10.12 -9.49
N GLN A 57 -3.17 -10.55 -9.84
CA GLN A 57 -1.96 -9.72 -9.68
C GLN A 57 -2.09 -8.38 -10.41
N ARG A 58 -2.73 -8.36 -11.58
CA ARG A 58 -2.90 -7.11 -12.34
C ARG A 58 -3.72 -6.07 -11.58
N TYR A 59 -4.68 -6.48 -10.75
CA TYR A 59 -5.45 -5.54 -9.92
C TYR A 59 -4.57 -4.93 -8.83
N ILE A 60 -3.70 -5.73 -8.23
CA ILE A 60 -2.74 -5.23 -7.25
C ILE A 60 -1.82 -4.20 -7.90
N SER A 61 -1.34 -4.48 -9.11
CA SER A 61 -0.48 -3.53 -9.84
C SER A 61 -1.20 -2.22 -10.15
N GLN A 62 -2.51 -2.27 -10.39
CA GLN A 62 -3.31 -1.06 -10.64
C GLN A 62 -3.60 -0.28 -9.38
N MET A 63 -3.80 -0.96 -8.25
CA MET A 63 -4.14 -0.32 -6.97
C MET A 63 -2.93 0.33 -6.30
N CYS A 64 -1.76 -0.28 -6.42
CA CYS A 64 -0.55 0.23 -5.80
C CYS A 64 0.03 1.36 -6.64
N CYS A 65 0.31 2.50 -6.01
CA CYS A 65 0.93 3.65 -6.68
C CYS A 65 2.43 3.51 -6.75
N ILE A 66 2.91 2.34 -7.19
CA ILE A 66 4.33 2.03 -7.32
C ILE A 66 4.58 1.41 -8.69
N PRO A 67 5.81 1.51 -9.22
CA PRO A 67 6.10 0.97 -10.54
C PRO A 67 5.81 -0.51 -10.66
N LYS A 68 5.32 -0.94 -11.80
CA LYS A 68 4.95 -2.33 -12.07
C LYS A 68 6.10 -3.30 -11.79
N GLN A 69 7.34 -2.91 -12.13
CA GLN A 69 8.51 -3.75 -11.86
C GLN A 69 8.74 -3.94 -10.37
N THR A 70 8.52 -2.90 -9.58
CA THR A 70 8.64 -2.98 -8.12
C THR A 70 7.56 -3.89 -7.54
N VAL A 71 6.32 -3.78 -8.04
CA VAL A 71 5.23 -4.69 -7.64
C VAL A 71 5.61 -6.14 -7.92
N ASN A 72 6.08 -6.43 -9.14
CA ASN A 72 6.47 -7.78 -9.53
C ASN A 72 7.61 -8.31 -8.65
N SER A 73 8.64 -7.50 -8.39
CA SER A 73 9.77 -7.90 -7.54
C SER A 73 9.33 -8.17 -6.11
N SER A 74 8.46 -7.34 -5.58
CA SER A 74 7.96 -7.49 -4.20
C SER A 74 7.05 -8.71 -4.06
N ILE A 75 6.23 -9.00 -5.07
CA ILE A 75 5.39 -10.21 -5.08
C ILE A 75 6.28 -11.46 -5.11
N ARG A 76 7.34 -11.46 -5.93
CA ARG A 76 8.29 -12.57 -5.97
C ARG A 76 8.98 -12.77 -4.63
N LYS A 77 9.35 -11.69 -3.97
CA LYS A 77 9.97 -11.76 -2.64
C LYS A 77 9.02 -12.38 -1.62
N LEU A 78 7.76 -11.95 -1.62
CA LEU A 78 6.74 -12.51 -0.74
C LEU A 78 6.49 -14.00 -1.04
N GLU A 79 6.53 -14.38 -2.31
CA GLU A 79 6.43 -15.79 -2.72
C GLU A 79 7.64 -16.60 -2.24
N GLN A 80 8.86 -16.08 -2.39
CA GLN A 80 10.07 -16.72 -1.91
C GLN A 80 10.05 -16.91 -0.40
N ASP A 81 9.51 -15.94 0.32
CA ASP A 81 9.38 -16.01 1.77
C ASP A 81 8.16 -16.85 2.20
N ARG A 82 7.46 -17.45 1.23
CA ARG A 82 6.33 -18.37 1.44
C ARG A 82 5.09 -17.74 2.04
N TYR A 83 4.93 -16.45 1.87
CA TYR A 83 3.70 -15.76 2.28
C TYR A 83 2.60 -15.87 1.22
N LEU A 84 2.98 -16.04 -0.04
CA LEU A 84 2.06 -16.09 -1.18
C LEU A 84 2.33 -17.30 -2.05
N ILE A 85 1.27 -17.75 -2.73
CA ILE A 85 1.34 -18.72 -3.83
C ILE A 85 0.68 -18.05 -5.03
N LEU A 86 1.31 -18.16 -6.20
CA LEU A 86 0.75 -17.69 -7.44
C LEU A 86 0.14 -18.86 -8.19
N GLU A 87 -1.13 -18.72 -8.58
CA GLU A 87 -1.84 -19.71 -9.37
C GLU A 87 -2.15 -19.13 -10.73
N LYS A 88 -1.84 -19.88 -11.79
CA LYS A 88 -2.08 -19.45 -13.15
C LYS A 88 -3.57 -19.41 -13.46
N GLY A 89 -4.04 -18.27 -13.97
CA GLY A 89 -5.40 -18.08 -14.44
C GLY A 89 -5.47 -18.17 -15.97
N LYS A 90 -6.43 -17.49 -16.55
CA LYS A 90 -6.61 -17.44 -18.00
C LYS A 90 -5.55 -16.52 -18.63
N GLY A 91 -4.96 -16.98 -19.74
CA GLY A 91 -3.96 -16.19 -20.45
C GLY A 91 -2.74 -15.90 -19.60
N ARG A 92 -2.45 -14.61 -19.39
CA ARG A 92 -1.30 -14.16 -18.56
C ARG A 92 -1.69 -13.84 -17.13
N ASP A 93 -2.95 -14.06 -16.76
CA ASP A 93 -3.43 -13.75 -15.43
C ASP A 93 -2.83 -14.69 -14.38
N MET A 94 -2.46 -14.10 -13.24
CA MET A 94 -2.00 -14.85 -12.07
C MET A 94 -2.88 -14.47 -10.89
N HIS A 95 -3.38 -15.47 -10.19
CA HIS A 95 -4.12 -15.28 -8.94
C HIS A 95 -3.15 -15.36 -7.77
N ILE A 96 -3.31 -14.46 -6.82
CA ILE A 96 -2.48 -14.41 -5.62
C ILE A 96 -3.26 -15.04 -4.48
N HIS A 97 -2.71 -16.12 -3.90
CA HIS A 97 -3.30 -16.76 -2.74
C HIS A 97 -2.35 -16.62 -1.55
N LEU A 98 -2.91 -16.31 -0.40
CA LEU A 98 -2.15 -16.30 0.84
C LEU A 98 -1.91 -17.74 1.28
N THR A 99 -0.68 -18.03 1.71
CA THR A 99 -0.39 -19.28 2.42
C THR A 99 -0.89 -19.15 3.86
N GLU A 100 -0.87 -20.25 4.61
CA GLU A 100 -1.17 -20.21 6.04
C GLU A 100 -0.25 -19.22 6.76
N LYS A 101 1.03 -19.23 6.42
CA LYS A 101 2.03 -18.28 6.94
C LYS A 101 1.68 -16.84 6.57
N GLY A 102 1.24 -16.62 5.32
CA GLY A 102 0.82 -15.30 4.83
C GLY A 102 -0.43 -14.81 5.54
N GLN A 103 -1.42 -15.68 5.73
CA GLN A 103 -2.64 -15.32 6.45
C GLN A 103 -2.33 -14.92 7.90
N LYS A 104 -1.44 -15.66 8.54
CA LYS A 104 -1.00 -15.35 9.90
C LYS A 104 -0.29 -13.99 9.97
N LEU A 105 0.59 -13.72 9.03
CA LEU A 105 1.25 -12.42 8.92
C LEU A 105 0.21 -11.30 8.74
N MET A 106 -0.79 -11.52 7.89
CA MET A 106 -1.86 -10.57 7.65
C MET A 106 -2.60 -10.25 8.95
N GLU A 107 -3.02 -11.27 9.68
CA GLU A 107 -3.76 -11.12 10.93
C GLU A 107 -2.96 -10.42 12.03
N GLU A 108 -1.68 -10.75 12.14
CA GLU A 108 -0.82 -10.23 13.20
C GLU A 108 -0.31 -8.82 12.92
N LYS A 109 -0.11 -8.47 11.64
CA LYS A 109 0.65 -7.26 11.28
C LYS A 109 -0.11 -6.26 10.41
N ILE A 110 -1.00 -6.73 9.55
CA ILE A 110 -1.74 -5.85 8.64
C ILE A 110 -3.10 -5.46 9.23
N TYR A 111 -3.84 -6.40 9.75
CA TYR A 111 -5.16 -6.14 10.35
C TYR A 111 -5.12 -5.10 11.47
N PRO A 112 -4.12 -5.09 12.37
CA PRO A 112 -4.07 -4.03 13.39
C PRO A 112 -3.94 -2.63 12.81
N VAL A 113 -3.25 -2.46 11.68
CA VAL A 113 -3.15 -1.18 10.98
C VAL A 113 -4.52 -0.76 10.46
N ILE A 114 -5.25 -1.69 9.84
CA ILE A 114 -6.58 -1.43 9.29
C ILE A 114 -7.57 -1.08 10.43
N GLU A 115 -7.49 -1.80 11.55
CA GLU A 115 -8.31 -1.49 12.72
C GLU A 115 -8.05 -0.09 13.26
N ALA A 116 -6.78 0.30 13.34
CA ALA A 116 -6.39 1.64 13.77
C ALA A 116 -6.91 2.72 12.81
N GLU A 117 -6.84 2.45 11.51
CA GLU A 117 -7.39 3.35 10.49
C GLU A 117 -8.91 3.49 10.62
N ASN A 118 -9.61 2.37 10.79
CA ASN A 118 -11.06 2.37 10.97
C ASN A 118 -11.47 3.15 12.22
N GLN A 119 -10.74 2.99 13.31
CA GLN A 119 -10.98 3.73 14.54
C GLN A 119 -10.78 5.22 14.35
N ALA A 120 -9.75 5.62 13.60
CA ALA A 120 -9.50 7.03 13.29
C ALA A 120 -10.69 7.63 12.54
N PHE A 121 -11.22 6.94 11.52
CA PHE A 121 -12.39 7.44 10.78
C PHE A 121 -13.66 7.41 11.60
N SER A 122 -13.85 6.43 12.48
CA SER A 122 -15.03 6.38 13.34
C SER A 122 -15.07 7.50 14.37
N GLY A 123 -13.89 8.06 14.71
CA GLY A 123 -13.79 9.24 15.58
C GLY A 123 -14.00 10.58 14.87
N MET A 124 -14.18 10.57 13.56
CA MET A 124 -14.36 11.77 12.75
C MET A 124 -15.84 11.96 12.39
N SER A 125 -16.26 13.23 12.26
CA SER A 125 -17.60 13.55 11.76
C SER A 125 -17.70 13.24 10.27
N LYS A 126 -18.92 13.14 9.74
CA LYS A 126 -19.16 12.93 8.30
C LYS A 126 -18.50 14.02 7.46
N GLU A 127 -18.46 15.24 7.96
CA GLU A 127 -17.87 16.37 7.25
C GLU A 127 -16.34 16.30 7.25
N GLU A 128 -15.73 15.86 8.34
CA GLU A 128 -14.28 15.67 8.43
C GLU A 128 -13.79 14.57 7.51
N CYS A 129 -14.62 13.57 7.20
CA CYS A 129 -14.29 12.47 6.30
C CYS A 129 -14.43 12.82 4.82
N LYS A 130 -14.98 13.98 4.48
CA LYS A 130 -15.18 14.39 3.08
C LYS A 130 -13.88 14.95 2.45
#